data_1054cedd7b3a8b6b6962d580b1a64f7c
#
_entry.id   1054cedd7b3a8b6b6962d580b1a64f7c
#
_cell.length_a   1.000
_cell.length_b   1.000
_cell.length_c   1.000
_cell.angle_alpha   90.00
_cell.angle_beta   90.00
_cell.angle_gamma   90.00
#
_symmetry.space_group_name_H-M   'P 1'
#
loop_
_entity.id
_entity.type
_entity.pdbx_description
1 polymer ?
#
loop_
_entity_poly.entity_id
_entity_poly.type
_entity_poly.pdbx_seq_one_letter_code
_entity_poly.pdbx_strand_id
1 'polypeptide(L)'
;MIEPARLTRTLNPKTLAVIGDVSRTNYRWLRCMSTFQGNIYSVQIDPKEIPGIEEMGIKNYQSLTEIPEDIDFVLVAVPRVAANAVLKDCINKGVAGAAFFTSGFAETHVQEAIDLQKEFTDIARESGIAVIGPNCMGLYNPAAGVRFGEKQAVGFEGDTTFISQSGGHAGDISAAAYANGVPVNKVVSFGNGVVLESADYLEYFGNDEQTQFIGMYIEGLHDGPRFTKILKDVAKRKPVVLWKGGMTDAGRRATASHTASLAGSDKVWDAMCKQTGALQVESVDEMIDLINALRLLPKFTGNGLGVTGGSGGQSVAMADTFARAGLRIPDLSNGSQEKLGSWFSLVGASFGNPVDMGSNREQVDVILDTLTTAENVDCLLVQVRPPQDDDEDRERMQTQIDSLKRLKSTTDKPIAVIAHSSTPAHDGSAIADLSKTLREESIPTFISYERTASVIQKVLEYNQNH
;
A
#
# COMPACT_ATOMS: atom_id res chain seq x y z
N MET A 1 -14.82 -16.47 -17.44
CA MET A 1 -14.12 -15.19 -17.19
C MET A 1 -15.19 -14.15 -16.89
N ILE A 2 -15.00 -13.37 -15.83
CA ILE A 2 -15.97 -12.32 -15.46
C ILE A 2 -15.89 -11.18 -16.49
N GLU A 3 -17.04 -10.69 -16.92
CA GLU A 3 -17.11 -9.59 -17.88
C GLU A 3 -16.54 -8.30 -17.26
N PRO A 4 -15.61 -7.58 -17.94
CA PRO A 4 -14.97 -6.38 -17.38
C PRO A 4 -15.96 -5.29 -16.94
N ALA A 5 -17.05 -5.08 -17.68
CA ALA A 5 -18.09 -4.12 -17.33
C ALA A 5 -18.78 -4.46 -15.98
N ARG A 6 -18.99 -5.76 -15.71
CA ARG A 6 -19.55 -6.24 -14.45
C ARG A 6 -18.60 -5.99 -13.30
N LEU A 7 -17.31 -6.26 -13.47
CA LEU A 7 -16.29 -5.99 -12.45
C LEU A 7 -16.16 -4.48 -12.18
N THR A 8 -16.24 -3.66 -13.22
CA THR A 8 -16.25 -2.20 -13.06
C THR A 8 -17.43 -1.71 -12.21
N ARG A 9 -18.65 -2.22 -12.45
CA ARG A 9 -19.83 -1.90 -11.61
C ARG A 9 -19.62 -2.37 -10.17
N THR A 10 -19.08 -3.57 -9.96
CA THR A 10 -18.80 -4.11 -8.63
C THR A 10 -17.83 -3.25 -7.84
N LEU A 11 -16.75 -2.76 -8.47
CA LEU A 11 -15.70 -1.99 -7.81
C LEU A 11 -15.98 -0.49 -7.73
N ASN A 12 -16.99 0.01 -8.48
CA ASN A 12 -17.45 1.39 -8.48
C ASN A 12 -18.98 1.46 -8.34
N PRO A 13 -19.53 0.95 -7.22
CA PRO A 13 -20.98 0.83 -7.07
C PRO A 13 -21.64 2.19 -6.96
N LYS A 14 -22.88 2.27 -7.47
CA LYS A 14 -23.83 3.37 -7.25
C LYS A 14 -24.96 2.95 -6.32
N THR A 15 -25.25 1.65 -6.27
CA THR A 15 -26.25 1.04 -5.41
C THR A 15 -25.64 -0.19 -4.75
N LEU A 16 -25.74 -0.27 -3.42
CA LEU A 16 -25.26 -1.43 -2.67
C LEU A 16 -26.30 -1.95 -1.68
N ALA A 17 -26.18 -3.22 -1.33
CA ALA A 17 -26.94 -3.84 -0.25
C ALA A 17 -26.01 -4.57 0.73
N VAL A 18 -26.41 -4.58 2.01
CA VAL A 18 -25.76 -5.39 3.06
C VAL A 18 -26.74 -6.47 3.51
N ILE A 19 -26.29 -7.72 3.49
CA ILE A 19 -27.10 -8.88 3.86
C ILE A 19 -26.62 -9.48 5.17
N GLY A 20 -27.54 -9.61 6.15
CA GLY A 20 -27.30 -10.40 7.36
C GLY A 20 -26.52 -9.68 8.44
N ASP A 21 -26.46 -8.35 8.42
CA ASP A 21 -25.85 -7.59 9.52
C ASP A 21 -26.74 -7.61 10.79
N VAL A 22 -26.10 -7.63 11.97
CA VAL A 22 -26.79 -7.90 13.22
C VAL A 22 -26.34 -6.99 14.36
N SER A 23 -27.24 -6.77 15.33
CA SER A 23 -27.02 -5.94 16.53
C SER A 23 -25.86 -6.43 17.39
N ARG A 24 -25.62 -7.74 17.45
CA ARG A 24 -24.47 -8.33 18.18
C ARG A 24 -23.13 -7.78 17.73
N THR A 25 -23.00 -7.41 16.46
CA THR A 25 -21.80 -6.75 15.88
C THR A 25 -21.97 -5.24 15.80
N ASN A 26 -23.01 -4.69 16.44
CA ASN A 26 -23.40 -3.29 16.35
C ASN A 26 -23.60 -2.82 14.90
N TYR A 27 -24.21 -3.65 14.07
CA TYR A 27 -24.44 -3.38 12.64
C TYR A 27 -23.18 -2.88 11.93
N ARG A 28 -22.07 -3.55 12.17
CA ARG A 28 -20.72 -3.15 11.72
C ARG A 28 -20.68 -2.81 10.24
N TRP A 29 -21.29 -3.62 9.40
CA TRP A 29 -21.19 -3.46 7.96
C TRP A 29 -22.05 -2.29 7.45
N LEU A 30 -23.24 -2.13 7.96
CA LEU A 30 -24.08 -0.95 7.66
C LEU A 30 -23.39 0.33 8.13
N ARG A 31 -22.76 0.31 9.30
CA ARG A 31 -21.97 1.43 9.82
C ARG A 31 -20.72 1.72 8.96
N CYS A 32 -20.05 0.71 8.50
CA CYS A 32 -18.96 0.89 7.53
C CYS A 32 -19.46 1.54 6.24
N MET A 33 -20.67 1.25 5.79
CA MET A 33 -21.26 1.82 4.58
C MET A 33 -21.97 3.16 4.80
N SER A 34 -22.02 3.71 6.03
CA SER A 34 -22.70 4.98 6.34
C SER A 34 -22.13 6.20 5.60
N THR A 35 -20.94 6.08 5.02
CA THR A 35 -20.29 7.13 4.22
C THR A 35 -20.47 6.94 2.71
N PHE A 36 -21.17 5.88 2.30
CA PHE A 36 -21.41 5.61 0.89
C PHE A 36 -22.24 6.73 0.24
N GLN A 37 -21.83 7.15 -0.95
CA GLN A 37 -22.45 8.29 -1.64
C GLN A 37 -23.63 7.91 -2.54
N GLY A 38 -23.92 6.61 -2.66
CA GLY A 38 -25.04 6.08 -3.46
C GLY A 38 -26.20 5.57 -2.60
N ASN A 39 -27.06 4.76 -3.21
CA ASN A 39 -28.19 4.16 -2.52
C ASN A 39 -27.76 2.91 -1.74
N ILE A 40 -28.11 2.86 -0.45
CA ILE A 40 -27.83 1.73 0.44
C ILE A 40 -29.11 1.06 0.91
N TYR A 41 -29.11 -0.26 0.90
CA TYR A 41 -30.21 -1.11 1.37
C TYR A 41 -29.70 -2.19 2.33
N SER A 42 -30.60 -2.66 3.19
CA SER A 42 -30.39 -3.82 4.02
C SER A 42 -31.28 -4.97 3.57
N VAL A 43 -30.76 -6.19 3.66
CA VAL A 43 -31.58 -7.41 3.56
C VAL A 43 -31.41 -8.20 4.85
N GLN A 44 -32.44 -8.16 5.69
CA GLN A 44 -32.47 -8.84 6.97
C GLN A 44 -33.85 -9.44 7.22
N ILE A 45 -33.88 -10.75 7.53
CA ILE A 45 -35.13 -11.52 7.73
C ILE A 45 -35.48 -11.71 9.20
N ASP A 46 -34.57 -11.47 10.15
CA ASP A 46 -34.87 -11.56 11.59
C ASP A 46 -35.58 -10.27 12.03
N PRO A 47 -36.87 -10.37 12.47
CA PRO A 47 -37.63 -9.18 12.90
C PRO A 47 -37.00 -8.42 14.08
N LYS A 48 -36.12 -9.07 14.86
CA LYS A 48 -35.45 -8.42 15.99
C LYS A 48 -34.38 -7.43 15.57
N GLU A 49 -33.80 -7.64 14.39
CA GLU A 49 -32.72 -6.79 13.87
C GLU A 49 -33.23 -5.59 13.07
N ILE A 50 -34.45 -5.67 12.53
CA ILE A 50 -35.02 -4.64 11.65
C ILE A 50 -35.16 -3.25 12.32
N PRO A 51 -35.65 -3.11 13.57
CA PRO A 51 -35.74 -1.80 14.19
C PRO A 51 -34.44 -1.03 14.29
N GLY A 52 -33.32 -1.71 14.64
CA GLY A 52 -32.01 -1.08 14.71
C GLY A 52 -31.45 -0.65 13.35
N ILE A 53 -31.80 -1.36 12.28
CA ILE A 53 -31.46 -0.99 10.90
C ILE A 53 -32.25 0.25 10.46
N GLU A 54 -33.54 0.29 10.76
CA GLU A 54 -34.40 1.41 10.42
C GLU A 54 -34.06 2.69 11.20
N GLU A 55 -33.60 2.56 12.46
CA GLU A 55 -33.05 3.68 13.26
C GLU A 55 -31.82 4.32 12.60
N MET A 56 -31.05 3.56 11.81
CA MET A 56 -29.95 4.08 11.02
C MET A 56 -30.41 4.81 9.74
N GLY A 57 -31.73 4.87 9.47
CA GLY A 57 -32.30 5.46 8.25
C GLY A 57 -32.13 4.57 7.01
N ILE A 58 -31.81 3.29 7.18
CA ILE A 58 -31.57 2.35 6.09
C ILE A 58 -32.83 1.50 5.87
N LYS A 59 -33.32 1.47 4.62
CA LYS A 59 -34.47 0.68 4.27
C LYS A 59 -34.13 -0.81 4.21
N ASN A 60 -34.89 -1.62 4.95
CA ASN A 60 -34.78 -3.06 4.97
C ASN A 60 -35.76 -3.75 4.03
N TYR A 61 -35.33 -4.86 3.44
CA TYR A 61 -36.12 -5.77 2.62
C TYR A 61 -35.95 -7.21 3.12
N GLN A 62 -36.86 -8.10 2.74
CA GLN A 62 -36.79 -9.53 3.08
C GLN A 62 -35.90 -10.31 2.08
N SER A 63 -35.75 -9.80 0.86
CA SER A 63 -34.99 -10.40 -0.22
C SER A 63 -34.41 -9.31 -1.14
N LEU A 64 -33.27 -9.58 -1.79
CA LEU A 64 -32.71 -8.66 -2.79
C LEU A 64 -33.68 -8.39 -3.95
N THR A 65 -34.51 -9.36 -4.32
CA THR A 65 -35.46 -9.23 -5.44
C THR A 65 -36.56 -8.22 -5.19
N GLU A 66 -36.85 -7.89 -3.91
CA GLU A 66 -37.81 -6.85 -3.54
C GLU A 66 -37.26 -5.42 -3.68
N ILE A 67 -35.93 -5.25 -3.75
CA ILE A 67 -35.32 -3.94 -3.97
C ILE A 67 -35.63 -3.49 -5.40
N PRO A 68 -36.23 -2.30 -5.62
CA PRO A 68 -36.68 -1.90 -6.95
C PRO A 68 -35.55 -1.56 -7.93
N GLU A 69 -34.37 -1.19 -7.41
CA GLU A 69 -33.23 -0.76 -8.19
C GLU A 69 -32.29 -1.91 -8.57
N ASP A 70 -31.50 -1.72 -9.61
CA ASP A 70 -30.36 -2.59 -9.92
C ASP A 70 -29.28 -2.43 -8.86
N ILE A 71 -28.67 -3.54 -8.44
CA ILE A 71 -27.65 -3.54 -7.40
C ILE A 71 -26.29 -3.81 -8.01
N ASP A 72 -25.32 -2.92 -7.74
CA ASP A 72 -23.97 -3.05 -8.25
C ASP A 72 -23.11 -3.91 -7.33
N PHE A 73 -23.29 -3.76 -6.02
CA PHE A 73 -22.46 -4.45 -5.03
C PHE A 73 -23.27 -4.94 -3.83
N VAL A 74 -23.01 -6.17 -3.42
CA VAL A 74 -23.60 -6.75 -2.19
C VAL A 74 -22.50 -7.15 -1.24
N LEU A 75 -22.61 -6.72 0.02
CA LEU A 75 -21.79 -7.27 1.10
C LEU A 75 -22.59 -8.30 1.90
N VAL A 76 -22.07 -9.51 2.00
CA VAL A 76 -22.74 -10.65 2.61
C VAL A 76 -22.06 -11.04 3.91
N ALA A 77 -22.81 -10.96 5.02
CA ALA A 77 -22.35 -11.26 6.38
C ALA A 77 -23.24 -12.31 7.07
N VAL A 78 -23.60 -13.38 6.35
CA VAL A 78 -24.42 -14.48 6.87
C VAL A 78 -23.57 -15.68 7.32
N PRO A 79 -24.11 -16.59 8.15
CA PRO A 79 -23.48 -17.88 8.42
C PRO A 79 -23.25 -18.69 7.12
N ARG A 80 -22.16 -19.48 7.07
CA ARG A 80 -21.74 -20.25 5.86
C ARG A 80 -22.87 -21.11 5.25
N VAL A 81 -23.71 -21.67 6.10
CA VAL A 81 -24.83 -22.55 5.66
C VAL A 81 -25.88 -21.80 4.81
N ALA A 82 -25.96 -20.48 4.92
CA ALA A 82 -26.85 -19.64 4.13
C ALA A 82 -26.19 -19.08 2.87
N ALA A 83 -24.88 -19.21 2.73
CA ALA A 83 -24.12 -18.54 1.67
C ALA A 83 -24.58 -18.92 0.25
N ASN A 84 -24.82 -20.22 -0.03
CA ASN A 84 -25.30 -20.67 -1.33
C ASN A 84 -26.70 -20.14 -1.67
N ALA A 85 -27.59 -20.02 -0.67
CA ALA A 85 -28.92 -19.48 -0.87
C ALA A 85 -28.83 -17.97 -1.19
N VAL A 86 -28.01 -17.21 -0.45
CA VAL A 86 -27.79 -15.79 -0.70
C VAL A 86 -27.10 -15.55 -2.05
N LEU A 87 -26.16 -16.41 -2.45
CA LEU A 87 -25.55 -16.32 -3.78
C LEU A 87 -26.60 -16.48 -4.89
N LYS A 88 -27.50 -17.46 -4.75
CA LYS A 88 -28.62 -17.65 -5.70
C LYS A 88 -29.56 -16.43 -5.74
N ASP A 89 -29.82 -15.80 -4.59
CA ASP A 89 -30.62 -14.55 -4.53
C ASP A 89 -29.90 -13.39 -5.25
N CYS A 90 -28.59 -13.24 -5.07
CA CYS A 90 -27.77 -12.28 -5.84
C CYS A 90 -27.84 -12.52 -7.35
N ILE A 91 -27.77 -13.78 -7.78
CA ILE A 91 -27.88 -14.18 -9.20
C ILE A 91 -29.27 -13.84 -9.76
N ASN A 92 -30.34 -14.22 -9.05
CA ASN A 92 -31.72 -13.97 -9.45
C ASN A 92 -32.02 -12.48 -9.55
N LYS A 93 -31.42 -11.66 -8.69
CA LYS A 93 -31.52 -10.19 -8.75
C LYS A 93 -30.70 -9.58 -9.88
N GLY A 94 -29.74 -10.28 -10.44
CA GLY A 94 -28.81 -9.75 -11.46
C GLY A 94 -27.76 -8.79 -10.90
N VAL A 95 -27.34 -9.00 -9.64
CA VAL A 95 -26.30 -8.22 -8.97
C VAL A 95 -24.99 -8.26 -9.80
N ALA A 96 -24.29 -7.13 -9.91
CA ALA A 96 -23.03 -7.12 -10.64
C ALA A 96 -21.94 -7.91 -9.89
N GLY A 97 -21.82 -7.71 -8.56
CA GLY A 97 -20.92 -8.52 -7.77
C GLY A 97 -21.23 -8.52 -6.28
N ALA A 98 -20.68 -9.52 -5.59
CA ALA A 98 -20.89 -9.70 -4.16
C ALA A 98 -19.61 -10.05 -3.43
N ALA A 99 -19.37 -9.43 -2.27
CA ALA A 99 -18.29 -9.79 -1.36
C ALA A 99 -18.83 -10.61 -0.19
N PHE A 100 -18.28 -11.81 0.00
CA PHE A 100 -18.69 -12.70 1.09
C PHE A 100 -17.68 -12.61 2.24
N PHE A 101 -18.03 -11.84 3.27
CA PHE A 101 -17.28 -11.82 4.54
C PHE A 101 -17.34 -13.19 5.24
N THR A 102 -18.39 -13.93 4.97
CA THR A 102 -18.64 -15.29 5.47
C THR A 102 -17.41 -16.17 5.38
N SER A 103 -16.97 -16.71 6.49
CA SER A 103 -15.85 -17.65 6.63
C SER A 103 -16.33 -19.05 7.03
N GLY A 104 -15.39 -20.00 7.13
CA GLY A 104 -15.68 -21.38 7.52
C GLY A 104 -15.85 -22.31 6.32
N PHE A 105 -15.25 -22.00 5.18
CA PHE A 105 -15.19 -22.80 3.97
C PHE A 105 -13.92 -23.70 3.93
N ALA A 106 -13.29 -23.86 2.78
CA ALA A 106 -12.16 -24.77 2.61
C ALA A 106 -10.93 -24.43 3.48
N GLU A 107 -10.81 -23.21 3.94
CA GLU A 107 -9.75 -22.79 4.87
C GLU A 107 -9.82 -23.49 6.23
N THR A 108 -10.94 -24.12 6.56
CA THR A 108 -11.07 -24.93 7.78
C THR A 108 -10.50 -26.34 7.64
N HIS A 109 -10.16 -26.78 6.43
CA HIS A 109 -9.72 -28.14 6.10
C HIS A 109 -10.73 -29.25 6.46
N VAL A 110 -11.99 -28.91 6.72
CA VAL A 110 -13.08 -29.89 6.98
C VAL A 110 -13.76 -30.22 5.67
N GLN A 111 -13.94 -31.55 5.39
CA GLN A 111 -14.45 -32.00 4.09
C GLN A 111 -15.81 -31.40 3.73
N GLU A 112 -16.75 -31.32 4.66
CA GLU A 112 -18.06 -30.68 4.45
C GLU A 112 -17.94 -29.23 3.99
N ALA A 113 -16.98 -28.48 4.55
CA ALA A 113 -16.75 -27.08 4.21
C ALA A 113 -16.05 -26.93 2.83
N ILE A 114 -15.18 -27.88 2.48
CA ILE A 114 -14.56 -27.98 1.15
C ILE A 114 -15.63 -28.25 0.09
N ASP A 115 -16.54 -29.19 0.35
CA ASP A 115 -17.63 -29.55 -0.56
C ASP A 115 -18.60 -28.36 -0.74
N LEU A 116 -18.92 -27.65 0.36
CA LEU A 116 -19.74 -26.44 0.32
C LEU A 116 -19.08 -25.33 -0.51
N GLN A 117 -17.77 -25.10 -0.35
CA GLN A 117 -17.04 -24.14 -1.18
C GLN A 117 -17.06 -24.54 -2.65
N LYS A 118 -16.92 -25.80 -2.94
CA LYS A 118 -16.98 -26.30 -4.32
C LYS A 118 -18.35 -26.01 -4.96
N GLU A 119 -19.45 -26.35 -4.28
CA GLU A 119 -20.80 -26.04 -4.74
C GLU A 119 -20.98 -24.52 -4.96
N PHE A 120 -20.56 -23.70 -3.97
CA PHE A 120 -20.58 -22.24 -4.06
C PHE A 120 -19.84 -21.73 -5.30
N THR A 121 -18.64 -22.26 -5.53
CA THR A 121 -17.80 -21.86 -6.67
C THR A 121 -18.43 -22.24 -8.01
N ASP A 122 -18.98 -23.44 -8.11
CA ASP A 122 -19.63 -23.93 -9.33
C ASP A 122 -20.83 -23.03 -9.68
N ILE A 123 -21.71 -22.76 -8.71
CA ILE A 123 -22.88 -21.85 -8.88
C ILE A 123 -22.42 -20.45 -9.34
N ALA A 124 -21.39 -19.89 -8.68
CA ALA A 124 -20.91 -18.56 -9.01
C ALA A 124 -20.30 -18.48 -10.43
N ARG A 125 -19.49 -19.47 -10.81
CA ARG A 125 -18.85 -19.52 -12.12
C ARG A 125 -19.84 -19.72 -13.27
N GLU A 126 -20.84 -20.58 -13.07
CA GLU A 126 -21.90 -20.82 -14.06
C GLU A 126 -22.73 -19.57 -14.33
N SER A 127 -23.00 -18.77 -13.29
CA SER A 127 -23.78 -17.55 -13.42
C SER A 127 -23.02 -16.33 -13.97
N GLY A 128 -21.68 -16.36 -13.90
CA GLY A 128 -20.82 -15.26 -14.28
C GLY A 128 -20.92 -14.03 -13.33
N ILE A 129 -21.43 -14.18 -12.11
CA ILE A 129 -21.41 -13.12 -11.09
C ILE A 129 -19.98 -12.86 -10.58
N ALA A 130 -19.62 -11.60 -10.35
CA ALA A 130 -18.35 -11.25 -9.74
C ALA A 130 -18.40 -11.54 -8.23
N VAL A 131 -17.66 -12.56 -7.77
CA VAL A 131 -17.58 -12.89 -6.34
C VAL A 131 -16.21 -12.52 -5.80
N ILE A 132 -16.20 -11.69 -4.76
CA ILE A 132 -15.03 -11.36 -3.94
C ILE A 132 -15.07 -12.27 -2.70
N GLY A 133 -14.05 -13.05 -2.46
CA GLY A 133 -14.00 -13.97 -1.33
C GLY A 133 -14.30 -15.43 -1.68
N PRO A 134 -14.90 -16.20 -0.77
CA PRO A 134 -15.33 -15.86 0.60
C PRO A 134 -14.17 -15.62 1.57
N ASN A 135 -14.47 -15.46 2.88
CA ASN A 135 -13.48 -15.21 3.92
C ASN A 135 -12.65 -13.94 3.65
N CYS A 136 -13.30 -12.82 3.36
CA CYS A 136 -12.65 -11.57 2.93
C CYS A 136 -13.29 -10.33 3.57
N MET A 137 -12.59 -9.18 3.54
CA MET A 137 -13.15 -7.90 3.92
C MET A 137 -13.88 -7.21 2.77
N GLY A 138 -13.66 -7.63 1.53
CA GLY A 138 -14.29 -7.08 0.35
C GLY A 138 -13.60 -5.83 -0.19
N LEU A 139 -14.36 -4.76 -0.40
CA LEU A 139 -13.94 -3.55 -1.09
C LEU A 139 -13.81 -2.35 -0.14
N TYR A 140 -12.71 -1.61 -0.27
CA TYR A 140 -12.59 -0.23 0.17
C TYR A 140 -12.40 0.67 -1.08
N ASN A 141 -13.29 1.63 -1.25
CA ASN A 141 -13.25 2.63 -2.31
C ASN A 141 -13.53 4.00 -1.66
N PRO A 142 -12.48 4.79 -1.36
CA PRO A 142 -12.62 6.06 -0.65
C PRO A 142 -13.49 7.08 -1.41
N ALA A 143 -13.39 7.13 -2.73
CA ALA A 143 -14.14 8.07 -3.55
C ALA A 143 -15.66 7.80 -3.50
N ALA A 144 -16.06 6.52 -3.50
CA ALA A 144 -17.46 6.15 -3.37
C ALA A 144 -17.96 6.12 -1.91
N GLY A 145 -17.07 6.23 -0.94
CA GLY A 145 -17.42 6.10 0.48
C GLY A 145 -17.68 4.66 0.93
N VAL A 146 -17.25 3.64 0.15
CA VAL A 146 -17.31 2.23 0.52
C VAL A 146 -16.11 1.88 1.38
N ARG A 147 -16.32 1.27 2.55
CA ARG A 147 -15.25 0.90 3.47
C ARG A 147 -15.58 -0.40 4.22
N PHE A 148 -14.57 -1.11 4.66
CA PHE A 148 -14.71 -2.31 5.50
C PHE A 148 -14.22 -2.10 6.94
N GLY A 149 -13.80 -0.90 7.28
CA GLY A 149 -13.43 -0.46 8.64
C GLY A 149 -13.93 0.95 8.90
N GLU A 150 -14.60 1.17 10.02
CA GLU A 150 -15.25 2.47 10.35
C GLU A 150 -14.29 3.66 10.41
N LYS A 151 -13.00 3.39 10.68
CA LYS A 151 -11.94 4.42 10.77
C LYS A 151 -11.25 4.73 9.44
N GLN A 152 -11.59 4.01 8.37
CA GLN A 152 -11.00 4.29 7.06
C GLN A 152 -11.51 5.64 6.53
N ALA A 153 -10.59 6.46 6.05
CA ALA A 153 -10.89 7.77 5.50
C ALA A 153 -11.60 7.66 4.14
N VAL A 154 -12.48 8.59 3.84
CA VAL A 154 -13.27 8.63 2.60
C VAL A 154 -13.39 10.06 2.06
N GLY A 155 -13.95 10.21 0.86
CA GLY A 155 -14.17 11.52 0.26
C GLY A 155 -12.96 12.07 -0.51
N PHE A 156 -12.07 11.17 -0.99
CA PHE A 156 -10.93 11.54 -1.82
C PHE A 156 -10.73 10.51 -2.94
N GLU A 157 -10.11 10.96 -4.01
CA GLU A 157 -9.65 10.11 -5.10
C GLU A 157 -8.15 9.82 -4.95
N GLY A 158 -7.72 8.65 -5.42
CA GLY A 158 -6.33 8.23 -5.36
C GLY A 158 -5.85 7.55 -6.64
N ASP A 159 -4.56 7.32 -6.70
CA ASP A 159 -3.87 6.71 -7.83
C ASP A 159 -3.26 5.34 -7.51
N THR A 160 -3.38 4.90 -6.27
CA THR A 160 -2.73 3.68 -5.79
C THR A 160 -3.77 2.63 -5.39
N THR A 161 -3.67 1.44 -5.96
CA THR A 161 -4.56 0.32 -5.65
C THR A 161 -3.82 -0.77 -4.91
N PHE A 162 -4.48 -1.32 -3.88
CA PHE A 162 -3.96 -2.47 -3.14
C PHE A 162 -4.86 -3.70 -3.29
N ILE A 163 -4.22 -4.86 -3.46
CA ILE A 163 -4.87 -6.16 -3.63
C ILE A 163 -4.33 -7.08 -2.54
N SER A 164 -5.17 -7.54 -1.64
CA SER A 164 -4.73 -8.35 -0.50
C SER A 164 -5.50 -9.64 -0.38
N GLN A 165 -4.78 -10.75 -0.25
CA GLN A 165 -5.38 -12.03 0.07
C GLN A 165 -5.82 -12.10 1.53
N SER A 166 -5.15 -11.35 2.43
CA SER A 166 -5.47 -11.26 3.85
C SER A 166 -6.38 -10.05 4.16
N GLY A 167 -7.44 -10.29 4.94
CA GLY A 167 -8.32 -9.22 5.44
C GLY A 167 -7.62 -8.29 6.44
N GLY A 168 -6.80 -8.84 7.33
CA GLY A 168 -6.00 -8.07 8.30
C GLY A 168 -5.04 -7.13 7.59
N HIS A 169 -4.23 -7.67 6.67
CA HIS A 169 -3.27 -6.85 5.91
C HIS A 169 -3.95 -5.84 4.98
N ALA A 170 -5.15 -6.10 4.47
CA ALA A 170 -5.92 -5.08 3.74
C ALA A 170 -6.24 -3.87 4.64
N GLY A 171 -6.58 -4.13 5.92
CA GLY A 171 -6.78 -3.10 6.92
C GLY A 171 -5.50 -2.32 7.24
N ASP A 172 -4.42 -3.05 7.54
CA ASP A 172 -3.11 -2.47 7.88
C ASP A 172 -2.54 -1.62 6.73
N ILE A 173 -2.59 -2.14 5.50
CA ILE A 173 -2.16 -1.43 4.29
C ILE A 173 -2.96 -0.14 4.10
N SER A 174 -4.30 -0.20 4.22
CA SER A 174 -5.12 1.00 4.05
C SER A 174 -4.85 2.06 5.12
N ALA A 175 -4.61 1.66 6.36
CA ALA A 175 -4.25 2.55 7.45
C ALA A 175 -2.85 3.16 7.27
N ALA A 176 -1.86 2.33 6.92
CA ALA A 176 -0.50 2.79 6.66
C ALA A 176 -0.42 3.71 5.43
N ALA A 177 -1.15 3.39 4.35
CA ALA A 177 -1.23 4.23 3.16
C ALA A 177 -1.77 5.62 3.51
N TYR A 178 -2.89 5.69 4.23
CA TYR A 178 -3.48 6.96 4.65
C TYR A 178 -2.55 7.77 5.57
N ALA A 179 -1.97 7.13 6.59
CA ALA A 179 -1.06 7.78 7.52
C ALA A 179 0.18 8.37 6.83
N ASN A 180 0.68 7.68 5.78
CA ASN A 180 1.84 8.11 5.02
C ASN A 180 1.48 8.87 3.72
N GLY A 181 0.22 9.29 3.55
CA GLY A 181 -0.24 10.13 2.45
C GLY A 181 -0.14 9.48 1.05
N VAL A 182 -0.23 8.16 0.99
CA VAL A 182 -0.45 7.45 -0.27
C VAL A 182 -1.94 7.56 -0.63
N PRO A 183 -2.30 8.22 -1.73
CA PRO A 183 -3.69 8.39 -2.13
C PRO A 183 -4.25 7.08 -2.69
N VAL A 184 -5.08 6.43 -1.89
CA VAL A 184 -5.68 5.14 -2.23
C VAL A 184 -6.81 5.33 -3.24
N ASN A 185 -6.71 4.64 -4.38
CA ASN A 185 -7.83 4.45 -5.30
C ASN A 185 -8.79 3.38 -4.76
N LYS A 186 -8.29 2.16 -4.58
CA LYS A 186 -9.07 1.04 -4.04
C LYS A 186 -8.21 0.09 -3.22
N VAL A 187 -8.84 -0.60 -2.26
CA VAL A 187 -8.25 -1.80 -1.65
C VAL A 187 -9.25 -2.95 -1.81
N VAL A 188 -8.79 -4.06 -2.38
CA VAL A 188 -9.58 -5.28 -2.47
C VAL A 188 -8.97 -6.35 -1.56
N SER A 189 -9.76 -6.79 -0.58
CA SER A 189 -9.45 -7.98 0.20
C SER A 189 -10.24 -9.14 -0.37
N PHE A 190 -9.56 -10.19 -0.91
CA PHE A 190 -10.25 -11.22 -1.67
C PHE A 190 -10.26 -12.63 -1.01
N GLY A 191 -9.61 -12.82 0.15
CA GLY A 191 -9.68 -14.05 0.94
C GLY A 191 -9.36 -15.32 0.13
N ASN A 192 -10.31 -16.28 0.10
CA ASN A 192 -10.13 -17.55 -0.59
C ASN A 192 -10.05 -17.43 -2.12
N GLY A 193 -10.55 -16.36 -2.72
CA GLY A 193 -10.41 -16.08 -4.14
C GLY A 193 -10.97 -17.13 -5.09
N VAL A 194 -12.17 -17.62 -4.82
CA VAL A 194 -12.73 -18.80 -5.53
C VAL A 194 -13.24 -18.50 -6.94
N VAL A 195 -13.56 -17.25 -7.23
CA VAL A 195 -13.99 -16.77 -8.56
C VAL A 195 -13.03 -15.73 -9.09
N LEU A 196 -12.86 -14.62 -8.36
CA LEU A 196 -11.90 -13.58 -8.65
C LEU A 196 -10.66 -13.79 -7.76
N GLU A 197 -9.50 -13.90 -8.38
CA GLU A 197 -8.22 -14.08 -7.69
C GLU A 197 -7.22 -12.96 -7.99
N SER A 198 -6.03 -13.05 -7.45
CA SER A 198 -4.95 -12.07 -7.63
C SER A 198 -4.69 -11.68 -9.09
N ALA A 199 -4.73 -12.66 -10.01
CA ALA A 199 -4.52 -12.43 -11.43
C ALA A 199 -5.63 -11.58 -12.06
N ASP A 200 -6.90 -11.79 -11.68
CA ASP A 200 -8.04 -11.05 -12.21
C ASP A 200 -8.00 -9.58 -11.78
N TYR A 201 -7.68 -9.33 -10.50
CA TYR A 201 -7.54 -7.97 -9.99
C TYR A 201 -6.33 -7.25 -10.59
N LEU A 202 -5.19 -7.94 -10.73
CA LEU A 202 -4.00 -7.38 -11.35
C LEU A 202 -4.27 -6.98 -12.81
N GLU A 203 -4.97 -7.83 -13.57
CA GLU A 203 -5.36 -7.54 -14.96
C GLU A 203 -6.30 -6.35 -15.04
N TYR A 204 -7.32 -6.30 -14.17
CA TYR A 204 -8.27 -5.20 -14.13
C TYR A 204 -7.59 -3.87 -13.79
N PHE A 205 -6.87 -3.79 -12.68
CA PHE A 205 -6.22 -2.55 -12.24
C PHE A 205 -5.00 -2.18 -13.10
N GLY A 206 -4.37 -3.15 -13.74
CA GLY A 206 -3.37 -2.92 -14.78
C GLY A 206 -3.91 -2.14 -15.98
N ASN A 207 -5.21 -2.28 -16.28
CA ASN A 207 -5.91 -1.57 -17.34
C ASN A 207 -6.75 -0.37 -16.86
N ASP A 208 -6.90 -0.18 -15.57
CA ASP A 208 -7.60 0.97 -14.96
C ASP A 208 -6.74 2.23 -15.07
N GLU A 209 -7.21 3.25 -15.79
CA GLU A 209 -6.48 4.51 -16.01
C GLU A 209 -6.23 5.30 -14.73
N GLN A 210 -7.11 5.18 -13.74
CA GLN A 210 -6.97 5.85 -12.45
C GLN A 210 -5.86 5.23 -11.60
N THR A 211 -5.64 3.92 -11.72
CA THR A 211 -4.58 3.21 -10.99
C THR A 211 -3.23 3.44 -11.65
N GLN A 212 -2.29 4.08 -10.96
CA GLN A 212 -0.91 4.28 -11.43
C GLN A 212 0.09 3.36 -10.71
N PHE A 213 -0.20 2.98 -9.47
CA PHE A 213 0.64 2.13 -8.62
C PHE A 213 -0.18 0.97 -8.07
N ILE A 214 0.40 -0.23 -8.05
CA ILE A 214 -0.27 -1.43 -7.53
C ILE A 214 0.59 -2.06 -6.43
N GLY A 215 0.01 -2.20 -5.23
CA GLY A 215 0.57 -2.96 -4.13
C GLY A 215 -0.20 -4.27 -3.94
N MET A 216 0.49 -5.40 -3.77
CA MET A 216 -0.18 -6.69 -3.59
C MET A 216 0.40 -7.46 -2.40
N TYR A 217 -0.47 -8.01 -1.55
CA TYR A 217 -0.14 -9.04 -0.57
C TYR A 217 -0.71 -10.38 -0.99
N ILE A 218 0.15 -11.36 -1.18
CA ILE A 218 -0.21 -12.68 -1.72
C ILE A 218 0.36 -13.80 -0.84
N GLU A 219 -0.47 -14.76 -0.47
CA GLU A 219 -0.08 -15.97 0.27
C GLU A 219 0.11 -17.17 -0.67
N GLY A 220 -0.65 -17.24 -1.77
CA GLY A 220 -0.55 -18.28 -2.78
C GLY A 220 -1.21 -17.88 -4.09
N LEU A 221 -0.85 -18.57 -5.16
CA LEU A 221 -1.41 -18.39 -6.50
C LEU A 221 -2.12 -19.68 -6.95
N HIS A 222 -3.32 -19.55 -7.49
CA HIS A 222 -4.04 -20.69 -8.07
C HIS A 222 -3.49 -21.03 -9.47
N ASP A 223 -3.25 -20.02 -10.29
CA ASP A 223 -2.67 -20.13 -11.64
C ASP A 223 -1.40 -19.26 -11.76
N GLY A 224 -0.26 -19.79 -11.33
CA GLY A 224 1.02 -19.10 -11.37
C GLY A 224 1.46 -18.69 -12.80
N PRO A 225 1.33 -19.54 -13.83
CA PRO A 225 1.63 -19.16 -15.21
C PRO A 225 0.79 -17.99 -15.72
N ARG A 226 -0.52 -17.99 -15.49
CA ARG A 226 -1.41 -16.88 -15.86
C ARG A 226 -1.03 -15.59 -15.13
N PHE A 227 -0.83 -15.69 -13.81
CA PHE A 227 -0.41 -14.54 -12.99
C PHE A 227 0.90 -13.94 -13.51
N THR A 228 1.92 -14.77 -13.77
CA THR A 228 3.22 -14.32 -14.28
C THR A 228 3.10 -13.61 -15.63
N LYS A 229 2.26 -14.11 -16.53
CA LYS A 229 2.02 -13.49 -17.84
C LYS A 229 1.40 -12.09 -17.68
N ILE A 230 0.37 -11.96 -16.85
CA ILE A 230 -0.31 -10.69 -16.58
C ILE A 230 0.64 -9.73 -15.86
N LEU A 231 1.37 -10.21 -14.84
CA LEU A 231 2.33 -9.43 -14.10
C LEU A 231 3.40 -8.82 -15.02
N LYS A 232 3.93 -9.62 -15.95
CA LYS A 232 4.93 -9.16 -16.92
C LYS A 232 4.38 -8.05 -17.84
N ASP A 233 3.12 -8.12 -18.21
CA ASP A 233 2.48 -7.10 -19.03
C ASP A 233 2.17 -5.82 -18.25
N VAL A 234 1.61 -5.95 -17.04
CA VAL A 234 1.27 -4.80 -16.19
C VAL A 234 2.52 -4.09 -15.68
N ALA A 235 3.53 -4.83 -15.21
CA ALA A 235 4.76 -4.26 -14.66
C ALA A 235 5.55 -3.42 -15.67
N LYS A 236 5.39 -3.66 -16.98
CA LYS A 236 5.97 -2.79 -18.03
C LYS A 236 5.34 -1.39 -18.10
N ARG A 237 4.14 -1.23 -17.57
CA ARG A 237 3.34 0.00 -17.71
C ARG A 237 3.15 0.73 -16.38
N LYS A 238 3.12 -0.02 -15.29
CA LYS A 238 2.86 0.48 -13.93
C LYS A 238 3.74 -0.23 -12.93
N PRO A 239 4.29 0.46 -11.92
CA PRO A 239 4.98 -0.22 -10.83
C PRO A 239 4.04 -1.19 -10.10
N VAL A 240 4.48 -2.44 -9.96
CA VAL A 240 3.79 -3.47 -9.18
C VAL A 240 4.68 -3.89 -8.03
N VAL A 241 4.25 -3.61 -6.81
CA VAL A 241 4.97 -3.92 -5.57
C VAL A 241 4.33 -5.14 -4.92
N LEU A 242 5.11 -6.20 -4.74
CA LEU A 242 4.64 -7.50 -4.27
C LEU A 242 5.21 -7.84 -2.89
N TRP A 243 4.34 -8.11 -1.94
CA TRP A 243 4.66 -8.70 -0.65
C TRP A 243 4.13 -10.13 -0.59
N LYS A 244 5.04 -11.10 -0.49
CA LYS A 244 4.70 -12.52 -0.44
C LYS A 244 4.70 -13.03 1.00
N GLY A 245 3.57 -13.53 1.46
CA GLY A 245 3.47 -14.30 2.70
C GLY A 245 4.02 -15.72 2.55
N GLY A 246 4.54 -16.31 3.64
CA GLY A 246 4.97 -17.71 3.64
C GLY A 246 6.31 -17.98 2.96
N MET A 247 7.25 -17.03 2.99
CA MET A 247 8.60 -17.17 2.40
C MET A 247 9.54 -18.08 3.21
N THR A 248 9.28 -18.32 4.47
CA THR A 248 10.08 -19.21 5.34
C THR A 248 9.34 -20.51 5.62
N ASP A 249 10.06 -21.55 6.09
CA ASP A 249 9.41 -22.82 6.49
C ASP A 249 8.33 -22.62 7.56
N ALA A 250 8.57 -21.74 8.52
CA ALA A 250 7.57 -21.40 9.53
C ALA A 250 6.37 -20.63 8.92
N GLY A 251 6.65 -19.66 8.04
CA GLY A 251 5.64 -18.92 7.31
C GLY A 251 4.82 -19.82 6.39
N ARG A 252 5.45 -20.78 5.68
CA ARG A 252 4.75 -21.77 4.85
C ARG A 252 3.77 -22.63 5.65
N ARG A 253 4.18 -23.09 6.84
CA ARG A 253 3.26 -23.84 7.72
C ARG A 253 2.09 -22.97 8.20
N ALA A 254 2.35 -21.72 8.54
CA ALA A 254 1.31 -20.77 8.94
C ALA A 254 0.33 -20.48 7.78
N THR A 255 0.84 -20.22 6.58
CA THR A 255 0.01 -20.01 5.38
C THR A 255 -0.82 -21.24 5.02
N ALA A 256 -0.23 -22.45 5.06
CA ALA A 256 -0.94 -23.69 4.79
C ALA A 256 -2.07 -23.97 5.78
N SER A 257 -1.92 -23.51 7.03
CA SER A 257 -2.98 -23.62 8.06
C SER A 257 -4.07 -22.57 7.92
N HIS A 258 -3.79 -21.46 7.21
CA HIS A 258 -4.69 -20.30 7.11
C HIS A 258 -5.40 -20.22 5.75
N THR A 259 -4.77 -20.70 4.71
CA THR A 259 -5.33 -20.73 3.35
C THR A 259 -5.14 -22.10 2.74
N ALA A 260 -6.08 -22.56 1.91
CA ALA A 260 -5.99 -23.84 1.21
C ALA A 260 -4.95 -23.82 0.06
N SER A 261 -4.10 -22.80 -0.03
CA SER A 261 -3.13 -22.64 -1.10
C SER A 261 -1.79 -23.31 -0.79
N LEU A 262 -1.20 -23.99 -1.78
CA LEU A 262 0.16 -24.53 -1.69
C LEU A 262 1.17 -23.41 -1.80
N ALA A 263 2.06 -23.30 -0.81
CA ALA A 263 3.18 -22.36 -0.84
C ALA A 263 4.16 -22.74 -1.94
N GLY A 264 4.42 -21.83 -2.86
CA GLY A 264 5.42 -22.00 -3.92
C GLY A 264 6.86 -21.91 -3.39
N SER A 265 7.84 -22.23 -4.24
CA SER A 265 9.27 -22.07 -3.94
C SER A 265 9.67 -20.60 -3.94
N ASP A 266 10.39 -20.15 -2.90
CA ASP A 266 10.93 -18.78 -2.79
C ASP A 266 11.79 -18.42 -4.01
N LYS A 267 12.62 -19.36 -4.49
CA LYS A 267 13.45 -19.17 -5.69
C LYS A 267 12.62 -18.93 -6.96
N VAL A 268 11.49 -19.59 -7.09
CA VAL A 268 10.58 -19.40 -8.23
C VAL A 268 9.91 -18.03 -8.13
N TRP A 269 9.52 -17.61 -6.93
CA TRP A 269 8.95 -16.29 -6.69
C TRP A 269 9.95 -15.16 -7.01
N ASP A 270 11.17 -15.26 -6.49
CA ASP A 270 12.23 -14.29 -6.77
C ASP A 270 12.55 -14.21 -8.26
N ALA A 271 12.62 -15.37 -8.94
CA ALA A 271 12.86 -15.42 -10.38
C ALA A 271 11.71 -14.77 -11.16
N MET A 272 10.46 -15.00 -10.75
CA MET A 272 9.28 -14.36 -11.34
C MET A 272 9.34 -12.84 -11.20
N CYS A 273 9.60 -12.32 -10.00
CA CYS A 273 9.71 -10.89 -9.78
C CYS A 273 10.81 -10.26 -10.67
N LYS A 274 12.00 -10.85 -10.69
CA LYS A 274 13.11 -10.39 -11.53
C LYS A 274 12.81 -10.41 -13.03
N GLN A 275 12.15 -11.48 -13.52
CA GLN A 275 11.82 -11.63 -14.94
C GLN A 275 10.67 -10.73 -15.40
N THR A 276 9.82 -10.31 -14.50
CA THR A 276 8.65 -9.47 -14.80
C THR A 276 8.90 -7.99 -14.54
N GLY A 277 9.94 -7.63 -13.77
CA GLY A 277 10.19 -6.27 -13.33
C GLY A 277 9.33 -5.84 -12.14
N ALA A 278 8.63 -6.78 -11.49
CA ALA A 278 7.88 -6.50 -10.27
C ALA A 278 8.82 -6.31 -9.06
N LEU A 279 8.48 -5.40 -8.18
CA LEU A 279 9.28 -5.00 -7.04
C LEU A 279 8.86 -5.78 -5.78
N GLN A 280 9.78 -6.56 -5.23
CA GLN A 280 9.51 -7.36 -4.03
C GLN A 280 9.80 -6.59 -2.75
N VAL A 281 8.89 -6.71 -1.76
CA VAL A 281 9.02 -6.14 -0.42
C VAL A 281 8.70 -7.19 0.65
N GLU A 282 9.12 -6.92 1.90
CA GLU A 282 9.01 -7.86 3.02
C GLU A 282 8.01 -7.39 4.10
N SER A 283 7.47 -6.17 3.99
CA SER A 283 6.55 -5.62 4.98
C SER A 283 5.60 -4.57 4.38
N VAL A 284 4.54 -4.24 5.14
CA VAL A 284 3.64 -3.12 4.84
C VAL A 284 4.43 -1.82 4.76
N ASP A 285 5.31 -1.58 5.73
CA ASP A 285 6.08 -0.35 5.81
C ASP A 285 6.96 -0.16 4.57
N GLU A 286 7.67 -1.20 4.15
CA GLU A 286 8.50 -1.15 2.96
C GLU A 286 7.66 -0.95 1.68
N MET A 287 6.48 -1.57 1.61
CA MET A 287 5.54 -1.37 0.49
C MET A 287 5.13 0.10 0.38
N ILE A 288 4.75 0.71 1.49
CA ILE A 288 4.31 2.11 1.52
C ILE A 288 5.46 3.07 1.23
N ASP A 289 6.64 2.84 1.80
CA ASP A 289 7.84 3.64 1.53
C ASP A 289 8.22 3.57 0.05
N LEU A 290 8.22 2.38 -0.55
CA LEU A 290 8.58 2.19 -1.95
C LEU A 290 7.57 2.86 -2.89
N ILE A 291 6.27 2.72 -2.63
CA ILE A 291 5.24 3.39 -3.42
C ILE A 291 5.39 4.92 -3.30
N ASN A 292 5.61 5.45 -2.10
CA ASN A 292 5.85 6.88 -1.91
C ASN A 292 7.11 7.37 -2.66
N ALA A 293 8.18 6.60 -2.61
CA ALA A 293 9.40 6.94 -3.34
C ALA A 293 9.17 6.96 -4.86
N LEU A 294 8.50 5.95 -5.42
CA LEU A 294 8.16 5.87 -6.84
C LEU A 294 7.22 7.01 -7.30
N ARG A 295 6.37 7.51 -6.39
CA ARG A 295 5.45 8.62 -6.67
C ARG A 295 6.11 9.99 -6.60
N LEU A 296 7.03 10.18 -5.68
CA LEU A 296 7.53 11.51 -5.30
C LEU A 296 8.92 11.81 -5.87
N LEU A 297 9.74 10.80 -6.12
CA LEU A 297 11.07 11.00 -6.70
C LEU A 297 11.00 11.13 -8.21
N PRO A 298 11.68 12.12 -8.80
CA PRO A 298 11.90 12.13 -10.24
C PRO A 298 12.73 10.91 -10.65
N LYS A 299 12.60 10.50 -11.91
CA LYS A 299 13.34 9.35 -12.46
C LYS A 299 14.85 9.62 -12.47
N PHE A 300 15.64 8.65 -11.99
CA PHE A 300 17.11 8.67 -12.03
C PHE A 300 17.64 7.27 -12.30
N THR A 301 18.81 7.15 -12.89
CA THR A 301 19.41 5.87 -13.30
C THR A 301 20.85 5.68 -12.78
N GLY A 302 21.48 6.73 -12.25
CA GLY A 302 22.76 6.65 -11.60
C GLY A 302 22.64 6.25 -10.13
N ASN A 303 23.65 5.62 -9.57
CA ASN A 303 23.65 5.10 -8.19
C ASN A 303 24.54 5.90 -7.23
N GLY A 304 25.00 7.09 -7.63
CA GLY A 304 25.82 7.99 -6.80
C GLY A 304 24.95 8.81 -5.84
N LEU A 305 25.17 8.65 -4.54
CA LEU A 305 24.46 9.38 -3.51
C LEU A 305 25.29 10.54 -2.97
N GLY A 306 24.68 11.72 -2.86
CA GLY A 306 25.16 12.81 -2.02
C GLY A 306 24.48 12.72 -0.64
N VAL A 307 25.25 12.58 0.43
CA VAL A 307 24.70 12.30 1.76
C VAL A 307 25.19 13.37 2.76
N THR A 308 24.27 13.89 3.58
CA THR A 308 24.58 14.87 4.63
C THR A 308 23.56 14.85 5.78
N GLY A 309 23.85 15.59 6.85
CA GLY A 309 22.95 15.82 7.98
C GLY A 309 23.26 14.99 9.23
N GLY A 310 24.03 13.93 9.11
CA GLY A 310 24.48 13.11 10.22
C GLY A 310 25.68 13.70 10.99
N SER A 311 25.98 13.12 12.14
CA SER A 311 27.27 13.27 12.82
C SER A 311 28.31 12.33 12.22
N GLY A 312 29.58 12.44 12.59
CA GLY A 312 30.67 11.61 12.07
C GLY A 312 30.37 10.11 12.13
N GLY A 313 29.95 9.61 13.31
CA GLY A 313 29.58 8.20 13.45
C GLY A 313 28.34 7.80 12.63
N GLN A 314 27.36 8.68 12.51
CA GLN A 314 26.18 8.46 11.66
C GLN A 314 26.53 8.47 10.17
N SER A 315 27.45 9.34 9.77
CA SER A 315 27.97 9.39 8.38
C SER A 315 28.63 8.07 7.98
N VAL A 316 29.43 7.47 8.87
CA VAL A 316 30.02 6.13 8.65
C VAL A 316 28.94 5.06 8.55
N ALA A 317 27.95 5.06 9.45
CA ALA A 317 26.86 4.10 9.43
C ALA A 317 26.00 4.21 8.16
N MET A 318 25.71 5.42 7.70
CA MET A 318 25.02 5.66 6.42
C MET A 318 25.82 5.15 5.24
N ALA A 319 27.12 5.47 5.17
CA ALA A 319 28.02 5.01 4.10
C ALA A 319 28.05 3.49 3.99
N ASP A 320 28.20 2.80 5.11
CA ASP A 320 28.21 1.34 5.17
C ASP A 320 26.87 0.74 4.74
N THR A 321 25.75 1.30 5.21
CA THR A 321 24.42 0.79 4.92
C THR A 321 24.07 0.93 3.44
N PHE A 322 24.33 2.09 2.86
CA PHE A 322 24.05 2.34 1.44
C PHE A 322 24.98 1.54 0.52
N ALA A 323 26.28 1.43 0.86
CA ALA A 323 27.22 0.63 0.09
C ALA A 323 26.84 -0.87 0.07
N ARG A 324 26.38 -1.43 1.21
CA ARG A 324 25.88 -2.82 1.26
C ARG A 324 24.64 -3.05 0.39
N ALA A 325 23.83 -2.03 0.18
CA ALA A 325 22.69 -2.07 -0.73
C ALA A 325 23.07 -1.87 -2.21
N GLY A 326 24.35 -1.72 -2.57
CA GLY A 326 24.82 -1.52 -3.95
C GLY A 326 24.77 -0.08 -4.43
N LEU A 327 24.51 0.88 -3.54
CA LEU A 327 24.53 2.30 -3.82
C LEU A 327 25.94 2.85 -3.59
N ARG A 328 26.38 3.84 -4.36
CA ARG A 328 27.71 4.44 -4.22
C ARG A 328 27.63 5.77 -3.48
N ILE A 329 28.63 6.04 -2.68
CA ILE A 329 28.87 7.35 -2.08
C ILE A 329 30.19 7.85 -2.65
N PRO A 330 30.16 8.54 -3.80
CA PRO A 330 31.36 8.96 -4.50
C PRO A 330 32.05 10.10 -3.76
N ASP A 331 33.38 10.15 -3.84
CA ASP A 331 34.16 11.30 -3.41
C ASP A 331 33.74 12.55 -4.19
N LEU A 332 33.66 13.68 -3.51
CA LEU A 332 33.41 14.97 -4.16
C LEU A 332 34.60 15.37 -5.03
N SER A 333 34.33 16.05 -6.14
CA SER A 333 35.37 16.60 -7.00
C SER A 333 36.28 17.58 -6.23
N ASN A 334 37.52 17.77 -6.70
CA ASN A 334 38.45 18.73 -6.09
C ASN A 334 37.84 20.13 -5.98
N GLY A 335 37.13 20.60 -7.00
CA GLY A 335 36.43 21.91 -6.96
C GLY A 335 35.32 22.00 -5.91
N SER A 336 34.57 20.90 -5.70
CA SER A 336 33.58 20.85 -4.62
C SER A 336 34.23 20.82 -3.24
N GLN A 337 35.33 20.08 -3.10
CA GLN A 337 36.12 20.05 -1.86
C GLN A 337 36.75 21.39 -1.54
N GLU A 338 37.33 22.07 -2.54
CA GLU A 338 37.90 23.43 -2.40
C GLU A 338 36.83 24.45 -1.99
N LYS A 339 35.64 24.40 -2.63
CA LYS A 339 34.51 25.25 -2.28
C LYS A 339 34.09 25.07 -0.84
N LEU A 340 33.93 23.85 -0.35
CA LEU A 340 33.60 23.56 1.04
C LEU A 340 34.77 23.94 1.96
N GLY A 341 35.98 23.54 1.64
CA GLY A 341 37.17 23.77 2.45
C GLY A 341 37.52 25.25 2.67
N SER A 342 37.03 26.16 1.81
CA SER A 342 37.32 27.58 1.92
C SER A 342 36.68 28.27 3.15
N TRP A 343 35.62 27.68 3.72
CA TRP A 343 34.88 28.23 4.88
C TRP A 343 34.53 27.16 5.93
N PHE A 344 34.62 25.88 5.59
CA PHE A 344 34.16 24.79 6.43
C PHE A 344 35.08 24.57 7.64
N SER A 345 34.52 24.62 8.83
CA SER A 345 35.26 24.28 10.05
C SER A 345 35.35 22.76 10.19
N LEU A 346 36.58 22.23 10.29
CA LEU A 346 36.84 20.81 10.46
C LEU A 346 36.71 20.34 11.93
N VAL A 347 36.43 21.23 12.87
CA VAL A 347 36.27 20.85 14.27
C VAL A 347 35.01 20.01 14.43
N GLY A 348 35.18 18.70 14.61
CA GLY A 348 34.09 17.73 14.74
C GLY A 348 33.25 17.56 13.46
N ALA A 349 33.84 17.81 12.28
CA ALA A 349 33.15 17.79 11.00
C ALA A 349 34.06 17.26 9.88
N SER A 350 33.46 16.90 8.73
CA SER A 350 34.15 16.44 7.53
C SER A 350 33.37 16.89 6.29
N PHE A 351 34.04 17.41 5.29
CA PHE A 351 33.45 17.79 4.00
C PHE A 351 33.66 16.73 2.90
N GLY A 352 34.06 15.51 3.24
CA GLY A 352 33.91 14.37 2.34
C GLY A 352 32.43 14.00 2.13
N ASN A 353 32.16 13.08 1.23
CA ASN A 353 30.81 12.52 1.11
C ASN A 353 30.78 11.16 1.84
N PRO A 354 29.97 10.97 2.89
CA PRO A 354 28.96 11.90 3.46
C PRO A 354 29.56 13.17 4.08
N VAL A 355 28.86 14.30 3.91
CA VAL A 355 29.25 15.56 4.57
C VAL A 355 28.75 15.57 6.01
N ASP A 356 29.68 15.49 6.97
CA ASP A 356 29.36 15.71 8.39
C ASP A 356 29.40 17.20 8.69
N MET A 357 28.24 17.79 8.90
CA MET A 357 28.10 19.24 9.08
C MET A 357 28.79 19.77 10.37
N GLY A 358 28.90 18.98 11.42
CA GLY A 358 29.45 19.43 12.71
C GLY A 358 28.85 20.77 13.16
N SER A 359 29.73 21.76 13.33
CA SER A 359 29.37 23.16 13.67
C SER A 359 28.92 24.01 12.44
N ASN A 360 28.95 23.43 11.22
CA ASN A 360 28.68 24.18 9.98
C ASN A 360 27.19 24.14 9.57
N ARG A 361 26.28 23.84 10.47
CA ARG A 361 24.84 23.64 10.18
C ARG A 361 24.14 24.90 9.68
N GLU A 362 24.61 26.08 10.03
CA GLU A 362 24.11 27.35 9.51
C GLU A 362 24.37 27.53 8.01
N GLN A 363 25.32 26.77 7.46
CA GLN A 363 25.69 26.80 6.04
C GLN A 363 25.04 25.65 5.24
N VAL A 364 23.94 25.11 5.71
CA VAL A 364 23.24 23.96 5.10
C VAL A 364 22.97 24.18 3.61
N ASP A 365 22.57 25.38 3.22
CA ASP A 365 22.30 25.73 1.81
C ASP A 365 23.54 25.51 0.92
N VAL A 366 24.71 25.96 1.34
CA VAL A 366 25.96 25.82 0.56
C VAL A 366 26.36 24.36 0.45
N ILE A 367 26.13 23.56 1.52
CA ILE A 367 26.42 22.12 1.51
C ILE A 367 25.49 21.42 0.52
N LEU A 368 24.18 21.67 0.61
CA LEU A 368 23.18 21.10 -0.27
C LEU A 368 23.41 21.47 -1.74
N ASP A 369 23.67 22.73 -2.02
CA ASP A 369 23.98 23.23 -3.38
C ASP A 369 25.27 22.57 -3.94
N THR A 370 26.27 22.37 -3.09
CA THR A 370 27.52 21.72 -3.52
C THR A 370 27.29 20.24 -3.85
N LEU A 371 26.55 19.50 -3.05
CA LEU A 371 26.19 18.12 -3.32
C LEU A 371 25.32 18.01 -4.58
N THR A 372 24.36 18.92 -4.74
CA THR A 372 23.44 18.91 -5.89
C THR A 372 24.15 19.19 -7.20
N THR A 373 25.13 20.08 -7.20
CA THR A 373 25.89 20.45 -8.41
C THR A 373 27.03 19.46 -8.74
N ALA A 374 27.35 18.51 -7.85
CA ALA A 374 28.36 17.49 -8.11
C ALA A 374 27.89 16.54 -9.23
N GLU A 375 28.71 16.38 -10.29
CA GLU A 375 28.35 15.59 -11.48
C GLU A 375 28.19 14.09 -11.19
N ASN A 376 28.88 13.57 -10.19
CA ASN A 376 28.87 12.17 -9.80
C ASN A 376 27.85 11.83 -8.71
N VAL A 377 26.98 12.80 -8.35
CA VAL A 377 25.86 12.63 -7.43
C VAL A 377 24.56 12.61 -8.23
N ASP A 378 23.83 11.51 -8.12
CA ASP A 378 22.58 11.25 -8.85
C ASP A 378 21.33 11.47 -7.99
N CYS A 379 21.45 11.32 -6.66
CA CYS A 379 20.37 11.47 -5.69
C CYS A 379 20.92 12.02 -4.36
N LEU A 380 20.16 12.92 -3.71
CA LEU A 380 20.49 13.46 -2.40
C LEU A 380 19.74 12.75 -1.29
N LEU A 381 20.48 12.36 -0.25
CA LEU A 381 19.91 11.86 1.00
C LEU A 381 20.30 12.79 2.14
N VAL A 382 19.31 13.43 2.75
CA VAL A 382 19.53 14.40 3.81
C VAL A 382 18.93 13.88 5.12
N GLN A 383 19.78 13.65 6.12
CA GLN A 383 19.30 13.33 7.45
C GLN A 383 18.79 14.60 8.11
N VAL A 384 17.54 14.56 8.56
CA VAL A 384 16.92 15.59 9.40
C VAL A 384 16.59 14.95 10.74
N ARG A 385 17.01 15.58 11.81
CA ARG A 385 16.65 15.13 13.16
C ARG A 385 15.31 15.78 13.55
N PRO A 386 14.32 14.99 13.99
CA PRO A 386 13.14 15.54 14.61
C PRO A 386 13.53 16.41 15.81
N PRO A 387 12.86 17.55 16.07
CA PRO A 387 13.21 18.41 17.16
C PRO A 387 12.98 17.70 18.48
N GLN A 388 13.88 17.92 19.42
CA GLN A 388 13.61 17.65 20.84
C GLN A 388 12.85 18.83 21.43
N ASP A 389 12.49 18.78 22.72
CA ASP A 389 11.55 19.75 23.33
C ASP A 389 12.10 21.19 23.50
N ASP A 390 13.12 21.60 22.73
CA ASP A 390 13.64 22.96 22.78
C ASP A 390 13.35 23.77 21.48
N ASP A 391 13.25 25.08 21.63
CA ASP A 391 12.90 25.98 20.52
C ASP A 391 14.03 26.09 19.51
N GLU A 392 15.29 25.95 19.93
CA GLU A 392 16.47 26.02 19.06
C GLU A 392 16.51 24.81 18.08
N ASP A 393 16.19 23.62 18.54
CA ASP A 393 16.09 22.43 17.70
C ASP A 393 14.93 22.54 16.69
N ARG A 394 13.80 23.14 17.08
CA ARG A 394 12.68 23.43 16.16
C ARG A 394 13.07 24.41 15.07
N GLU A 395 13.77 25.49 15.44
CA GLU A 395 14.23 26.50 14.49
C GLU A 395 15.27 25.93 13.52
N ARG A 396 16.18 25.08 13.99
CA ARG A 396 17.15 24.35 13.17
C ARG A 396 16.47 23.40 12.16
N MET A 397 15.49 22.63 12.64
CA MET A 397 14.71 21.76 11.75
C MET A 397 13.98 22.58 10.69
N GLN A 398 13.34 23.69 11.08
CA GLN A 398 12.63 24.56 10.14
C GLN A 398 13.58 25.12 9.07
N THR A 399 14.75 25.57 9.47
CA THR A 399 15.80 26.04 8.54
C THR A 399 16.19 24.96 7.53
N GLN A 400 16.36 23.70 7.99
CA GLN A 400 16.64 22.57 7.07
C GLN A 400 15.47 22.29 6.12
N ILE A 401 14.23 22.35 6.60
CA ILE A 401 13.03 22.18 5.75
C ILE A 401 12.99 23.28 4.68
N ASP A 402 13.20 24.52 5.05
CA ASP A 402 13.17 25.66 4.13
C ASP A 402 14.28 25.56 3.08
N SER A 403 15.47 25.11 3.47
CA SER A 403 16.58 24.82 2.56
C SER A 403 16.23 23.69 1.58
N LEU A 404 15.57 22.63 2.04
CA LEU A 404 15.13 21.52 1.18
C LEU A 404 14.05 21.95 0.20
N LYS A 405 13.09 22.80 0.62
CA LYS A 405 12.04 23.37 -0.25
C LYS A 405 12.67 24.23 -1.33
N ARG A 406 13.58 25.13 -0.95
CA ARG A 406 14.36 25.95 -1.89
C ARG A 406 15.11 25.07 -2.90
N LEU A 407 15.83 24.08 -2.40
CA LEU A 407 16.60 23.19 -3.25
C LEU A 407 15.70 22.45 -4.26
N LYS A 408 14.57 21.89 -3.79
CA LYS A 408 13.61 21.20 -4.65
C LYS A 408 13.09 22.06 -5.80
N SER A 409 12.98 23.38 -5.60
CA SER A 409 12.54 24.31 -6.64
C SER A 409 13.64 24.64 -7.66
N THR A 410 14.91 24.28 -7.40
CA THR A 410 16.07 24.67 -8.21
C THR A 410 16.80 23.48 -8.85
N THR A 411 16.41 22.25 -8.55
CA THR A 411 17.05 21.04 -9.09
C THR A 411 16.04 19.98 -9.47
N ASP A 412 16.34 19.25 -10.55
CA ASP A 412 15.62 18.02 -10.94
C ASP A 412 16.20 16.76 -10.28
N LYS A 413 17.29 16.87 -9.53
CA LYS A 413 17.85 15.69 -8.83
C LYS A 413 16.88 15.21 -7.75
N PRO A 414 16.73 13.90 -7.61
CA PRO A 414 15.95 13.29 -6.53
C PRO A 414 16.50 13.70 -5.17
N ILE A 415 15.59 14.10 -4.29
CA ILE A 415 15.89 14.42 -2.89
C ILE A 415 15.02 13.56 -2.00
N ALA A 416 15.62 12.86 -1.05
CA ALA A 416 14.90 12.13 -0.02
C ALA A 416 15.46 12.48 1.37
N VAL A 417 14.62 12.38 2.37
CA VAL A 417 14.96 12.72 3.76
C VAL A 417 14.95 11.47 4.62
N ILE A 418 15.89 11.40 5.54
CA ILE A 418 15.96 10.39 6.59
C ILE A 418 15.63 11.09 7.91
N ALA A 419 14.42 10.87 8.42
CA ALA A 419 13.97 11.37 9.72
C ALA A 419 14.49 10.44 10.83
N HIS A 420 15.82 10.48 11.06
CA HIS A 420 16.44 9.58 12.03
C HIS A 420 16.30 10.10 13.45
N SER A 421 15.79 9.25 14.34
CA SER A 421 15.76 9.50 15.79
C SER A 421 16.41 8.34 16.55
N SER A 422 17.16 8.67 17.59
CA SER A 422 17.63 7.68 18.58
C SER A 422 16.55 7.32 19.61
N THR A 423 15.44 8.07 19.65
CA THR A 423 14.32 7.90 20.57
C THR A 423 12.97 7.88 19.82
N PRO A 424 12.77 6.98 18.82
CA PRO A 424 11.60 7.04 17.92
C PRO A 424 10.26 6.89 18.65
N ALA A 425 10.25 6.23 19.81
CA ALA A 425 9.04 6.11 20.63
C ALA A 425 8.58 7.45 21.23
N HIS A 426 9.52 8.36 21.48
CA HIS A 426 9.25 9.71 21.98
C HIS A 426 8.97 10.69 20.81
N ASP A 427 9.70 10.57 19.73
CA ASP A 427 9.70 11.54 18.62
C ASP A 427 8.68 11.21 17.51
N GLY A 428 7.83 10.20 17.72
CA GLY A 428 6.93 9.68 16.67
C GLY A 428 5.99 10.71 16.06
N SER A 429 5.45 11.64 16.86
CA SER A 429 4.60 12.73 16.34
C SER A 429 5.40 13.73 15.51
N ALA A 430 6.60 14.11 15.98
CA ALA A 430 7.48 15.04 15.25
C ALA A 430 7.98 14.45 13.92
N ILE A 431 8.26 13.14 13.88
CA ILE A 431 8.59 12.42 12.66
C ILE A 431 7.40 12.44 11.68
N ALA A 432 6.18 12.21 12.16
CA ALA A 432 4.99 12.22 11.34
C ALA A 432 4.71 13.61 10.74
N ASP A 433 4.85 14.66 11.55
CA ASP A 433 4.66 16.06 11.11
C ASP A 433 5.74 16.48 10.10
N LEU A 434 7.01 16.14 10.35
CA LEU A 434 8.10 16.34 9.41
C LEU A 434 7.83 15.63 8.07
N SER A 435 7.46 14.35 8.13
CA SER A 435 7.16 13.54 6.94
C SER A 435 5.98 14.11 6.15
N LYS A 436 4.94 14.63 6.82
CA LYS A 436 3.82 15.29 6.18
C LYS A 436 4.25 16.57 5.46
N THR A 437 4.97 17.43 6.16
CA THR A 437 5.46 18.71 5.62
C THR A 437 6.33 18.51 4.37
N LEU A 438 7.26 17.57 4.41
CA LEU A 438 8.16 17.31 3.28
C LEU A 438 7.44 16.62 2.10
N ARG A 439 6.46 15.78 2.38
CA ARG A 439 5.65 15.13 1.34
C ARG A 439 4.81 16.14 0.54
N GLU A 440 4.30 17.19 1.18
CA GLU A 440 3.60 18.28 0.50
C GLU A 440 4.51 18.99 -0.52
N GLU A 441 5.83 18.93 -0.32
CA GLU A 441 6.86 19.41 -1.25
C GLU A 441 7.39 18.30 -2.19
N SER A 442 6.72 17.16 -2.27
CA SER A 442 7.16 15.99 -3.06
C SER A 442 8.55 15.46 -2.67
N ILE A 443 8.87 15.46 -1.38
CA ILE A 443 10.10 14.91 -0.81
C ILE A 443 9.73 13.71 0.07
N PRO A 444 10.05 12.48 -0.33
CA PRO A 444 9.78 11.28 0.48
C PRO A 444 10.69 11.26 1.72
N THR A 445 10.13 10.77 2.82
CA THR A 445 10.82 10.70 4.11
C THR A 445 10.81 9.27 4.63
N PHE A 446 11.97 8.79 5.08
CA PHE A 446 12.17 7.46 5.64
C PHE A 446 12.66 7.56 7.09
N ILE A 447 12.40 6.53 7.90
CA ILE A 447 12.69 6.56 9.34
C ILE A 447 13.99 5.82 9.74
N SER A 448 14.66 5.11 8.81
CA SER A 448 15.94 4.47 9.07
C SER A 448 16.83 4.41 7.82
N TYR A 449 18.12 4.19 8.03
CA TYR A 449 19.10 4.04 6.94
C TYR A 449 18.80 2.80 6.10
N GLU A 450 18.45 1.68 6.74
CA GLU A 450 18.18 0.39 6.10
C GLU A 450 16.95 0.48 5.19
N ARG A 451 15.85 1.08 5.68
CA ARG A 451 14.65 1.30 4.87
C ARG A 451 14.95 2.20 3.68
N THR A 452 15.68 3.30 3.91
CA THR A 452 16.11 4.21 2.84
C THR A 452 16.93 3.49 1.80
N ALA A 453 17.93 2.70 2.22
CA ALA A 453 18.80 1.97 1.32
C ALA A 453 18.06 0.96 0.45
N SER A 454 17.17 0.15 1.06
CA SER A 454 16.35 -0.82 0.36
C SER A 454 15.44 -0.14 -0.68
N VAL A 455 14.75 0.92 -0.27
CA VAL A 455 13.80 1.62 -1.13
C VAL A 455 14.49 2.34 -2.29
N ILE A 456 15.56 3.10 -2.03
CA ILE A 456 16.30 3.83 -3.08
C ILE A 456 16.90 2.85 -4.10
N GLN A 457 17.43 1.71 -3.64
CA GLN A 457 17.95 0.67 -4.53
C GLN A 457 16.84 0.08 -5.43
N LYS A 458 15.66 -0.22 -4.88
CA LYS A 458 14.52 -0.73 -5.66
C LYS A 458 13.97 0.30 -6.66
N VAL A 459 13.92 1.57 -6.28
CA VAL A 459 13.56 2.66 -7.21
C VAL A 459 14.56 2.76 -8.36
N LEU A 460 15.85 2.68 -8.05
CA LEU A 460 16.91 2.68 -9.06
C LEU A 460 16.79 1.48 -10.02
N GLU A 461 16.62 0.26 -9.49
CA GLU A 461 16.40 -0.94 -10.30
C GLU A 461 15.17 -0.82 -11.21
N TYR A 462 14.06 -0.28 -10.68
CA TYR A 462 12.87 -0.01 -11.48
C TYR A 462 13.17 0.97 -12.62
N ASN A 463 13.80 2.09 -12.32
CA ASN A 463 14.12 3.13 -13.29
C ASN A 463 15.10 2.67 -14.38
N GLN A 464 16.05 1.78 -14.06
CA GLN A 464 17.00 1.22 -15.03
C GLN A 464 16.36 0.22 -16.00
N ASN A 465 15.22 -0.38 -15.62
CA ASN A 465 14.50 -1.38 -16.41
C ASN A 465 13.33 -0.78 -17.20
N HIS A 466 12.95 0.47 -16.96
CA HIS A 466 11.81 1.18 -17.55
C HIS A 466 12.21 2.59 -18.03
#